data_a24993681e8027e5f76a7d31e64e9922
#
_entry.id   a24993681e8027e5f76a7d31e64e9922
#
_cell.length_a   1.000
_cell.length_b   1.000
_cell.length_c   1.000
_cell.angle_alpha   90.00
_cell.angle_beta   90.00
_cell.angle_gamma   90.00
#
_symmetry.space_group_name_H-M   'P 1'
#
loop_
_entity.id
_entity.type
_entity.pdbx_description
1 polymer ?
#
loop_
_entity_poly.entity_id
_entity_poly.type
_entity_poly.pdbx_seq_one_letter_code
_entity_poly.pdbx_strand_id
1 'polypeptide(L)'
;MINQINFLFVTLFGIGKIKKIPGSFASLATTLFLFFLFHILNFSPEIILISVIIIFFISLYAVNIFIKDLDNKDPKEVVIDEFIGQSIPISLYEIAHDGAKETNQVLTSYFIMFILFRIFDIIKPYPVSYYDKNFKNSFGVIMDDVVAGLYVVAVLVLYMVLST
;
A
#
# COMPACT_ATOMS: atom_id res chain seq x y z
N MET A 1 -22.08 -4.55 -15.06
CA MET A 1 -21.32 -3.48 -15.75
C MET A 1 -20.48 -2.76 -14.70
N ILE A 2 -19.15 -2.85 -14.79
CA ILE A 2 -18.24 -2.12 -13.89
C ILE A 2 -18.38 -0.63 -14.22
N ASN A 3 -18.71 0.18 -13.22
CA ASN A 3 -18.77 1.64 -13.40
C ASN A 3 -17.35 2.16 -13.68
N GLN A 4 -17.19 3.09 -14.61
CA GLN A 4 -15.89 3.69 -14.93
C GLN A 4 -15.19 4.28 -13.69
N ILE A 5 -15.95 4.85 -12.77
CA ILE A 5 -15.42 5.39 -11.51
C ILE A 5 -14.80 4.27 -10.67
N ASN A 6 -15.52 3.13 -10.52
CA ASN A 6 -14.99 1.98 -9.77
C ASN A 6 -13.71 1.44 -10.42
N PHE A 7 -13.71 1.34 -11.74
CA PHE A 7 -12.54 0.91 -12.49
C PHE A 7 -11.32 1.83 -12.25
N LEU A 8 -11.50 3.16 -12.38
CA LEU A 8 -10.43 4.13 -12.14
C LEU A 8 -9.92 4.07 -10.69
N PHE A 9 -10.82 3.86 -9.73
CA PHE A 9 -10.46 3.74 -8.32
C PHE A 9 -9.60 2.51 -8.05
N VAL A 10 -10.07 1.31 -8.40
CA VAL A 10 -9.34 0.06 -8.11
C VAL A 10 -8.03 -0.08 -8.89
N THR A 11 -7.93 0.58 -10.06
CA THR A 11 -6.72 0.57 -10.90
C THR A 11 -5.79 1.76 -10.64
N LEU A 12 -6.02 2.57 -9.61
CA LEU A 12 -5.29 3.82 -9.35
C LEU A 12 -5.14 4.65 -10.62
N PHE A 13 -6.27 5.11 -11.15
CA PHE A 13 -6.36 5.92 -12.37
C PHE A 13 -5.71 5.28 -13.60
N GLY A 14 -5.68 3.94 -13.64
CA GLY A 14 -5.19 3.17 -14.78
C GLY A 14 -3.74 2.66 -14.64
N ILE A 15 -3.06 2.89 -13.52
CA ILE A 15 -1.74 2.29 -13.23
C ILE A 15 -1.82 0.76 -13.33
N GLY A 16 -2.91 0.16 -12.82
CA GLY A 16 -3.16 -1.27 -12.91
C GLY A 16 -3.20 -1.84 -14.34
N LYS A 17 -3.35 -1.00 -15.38
CA LYS A 17 -3.29 -1.43 -16.80
C LYS A 17 -1.88 -1.64 -17.34
N ILE A 18 -0.87 -1.28 -16.60
CA ILE A 18 0.53 -1.48 -17.00
C ILE A 18 0.77 -2.98 -17.13
N LYS A 19 1.22 -3.41 -18.32
CA LYS A 19 1.32 -4.85 -18.67
C LYS A 19 2.31 -5.63 -17.81
N LYS A 20 3.38 -4.97 -17.34
CA LYS A 20 4.43 -5.59 -16.52
C LYS A 20 4.48 -4.95 -15.15
N ILE A 21 4.45 -5.76 -14.11
CA ILE A 21 4.62 -5.36 -12.70
C ILE A 21 3.76 -4.16 -12.25
N PRO A 22 2.42 -4.14 -12.53
CA PRO A 22 1.57 -2.99 -12.20
C PRO A 22 1.62 -2.63 -10.72
N GLY A 23 1.65 -3.61 -9.82
CA GLY A 23 1.76 -3.40 -8.38
C GLY A 23 3.03 -2.65 -7.97
N SER A 24 4.20 -2.96 -8.59
CA SER A 24 5.42 -2.19 -8.31
C SER A 24 5.32 -0.73 -8.77
N PHE A 25 4.64 -0.48 -9.89
CA PHE A 25 4.37 0.90 -10.32
C PHE A 25 3.39 1.60 -9.38
N ALA A 26 2.38 0.90 -8.89
CA ALA A 26 1.43 1.44 -7.92
C ALA A 26 2.11 1.79 -6.59
N SER A 27 2.91 0.87 -6.03
CA SER A 27 3.67 1.12 -4.80
C SER A 27 4.67 2.28 -4.96
N LEU A 28 5.36 2.38 -6.11
CA LEU A 28 6.27 3.49 -6.40
C LEU A 28 5.49 4.82 -6.50
N ALA A 29 4.39 4.83 -7.26
CA ALA A 29 3.54 6.02 -7.39
C ALA A 29 2.99 6.46 -6.04
N THR A 30 2.58 5.52 -5.18
CA THR A 30 2.15 5.79 -3.81
C THR A 30 3.27 6.43 -2.98
N THR A 31 4.47 5.88 -3.05
CA THR A 31 5.64 6.41 -2.33
C THR A 31 5.93 7.85 -2.72
N LEU A 32 5.95 8.15 -4.03
CA LEU A 32 6.17 9.50 -4.55
C LEU A 32 5.01 10.46 -4.20
N PHE A 33 3.78 9.98 -4.27
CA PHE A 33 2.59 10.75 -3.93
C PHE A 33 2.59 11.14 -2.45
N LEU A 34 2.91 10.20 -1.55
CA LEU A 34 2.99 10.48 -0.12
C LEU A 34 4.14 11.42 0.21
N PHE A 35 5.30 11.27 -0.44
CA PHE A 35 6.38 12.23 -0.31
C PHE A 35 5.92 13.65 -0.68
N PHE A 36 5.20 13.79 -1.80
CA PHE A 36 4.64 15.07 -2.21
C PHE A 36 3.65 15.64 -1.17
N LEU A 37 2.75 14.81 -0.64
CA LEU A 37 1.79 15.23 0.38
C LEU A 37 2.47 15.71 1.66
N PHE A 38 3.44 14.97 2.18
CA PHE A 38 4.07 15.27 3.47
C PHE A 38 5.10 16.41 3.36
N HIS A 39 5.97 16.38 2.35
CA HIS A 39 7.14 17.29 2.30
C HIS A 39 6.98 18.48 1.37
N ILE A 40 5.97 18.51 0.51
CA ILE A 40 5.69 19.67 -0.37
C ILE A 40 4.40 20.36 0.04
N LEU A 41 3.33 19.60 0.33
CA LEU A 41 2.05 20.15 0.74
C LEU A 41 1.90 20.25 2.27
N ASN A 42 2.81 19.66 3.06
CA ASN A 42 2.82 19.66 4.52
C ASN A 42 1.50 19.15 5.13
N PHE A 43 0.92 18.09 4.56
CA PHE A 43 -0.23 17.41 5.14
C PHE A 43 0.16 16.67 6.42
N SER A 44 -0.73 16.71 7.42
CA SER A 44 -0.56 15.95 8.68
C SER A 44 -0.58 14.44 8.39
N PRO A 45 0.42 13.69 8.90
CA PRO A 45 0.49 12.24 8.71
C PRO A 45 -0.70 11.49 9.31
N GLU A 46 -1.27 11.99 10.41
CA GLU A 46 -2.44 11.42 11.06
C GLU A 46 -3.68 11.51 10.17
N ILE A 47 -3.88 12.65 9.50
CA ILE A 47 -5.00 12.86 8.57
C ILE A 47 -4.84 11.90 7.38
N ILE A 48 -3.64 11.74 6.86
CA ILE A 48 -3.38 10.80 5.77
C ILE A 48 -3.64 9.37 6.22
N LEU A 49 -3.17 8.96 7.40
CA LEU A 49 -3.41 7.62 7.92
C LEU A 49 -4.91 7.34 8.11
N ILE A 50 -5.66 8.29 8.65
CA ILE A 50 -7.14 8.19 8.77
C ILE A 50 -7.76 8.05 7.38
N SER A 51 -7.28 8.82 6.39
CA SER A 51 -7.76 8.72 5.00
C SER A 51 -7.49 7.35 4.41
N VAL A 52 -6.33 6.75 4.66
CA VAL A 52 -5.98 5.38 4.22
C VAL A 52 -6.92 4.35 4.84
N ILE A 53 -7.27 4.51 6.13
CA ILE A 53 -8.26 3.63 6.80
C ILE A 53 -9.64 3.76 6.13
N ILE A 54 -10.08 4.95 5.79
CA ILE A 54 -11.34 5.16 5.08
C ILE A 54 -11.28 4.52 3.69
N ILE A 55 -10.17 4.73 2.96
CA ILE A 55 -9.94 4.13 1.64
C ILE A 55 -9.96 2.61 1.73
N PHE A 56 -9.39 2.01 2.78
CA PHE A 56 -9.44 0.56 3.01
C PHE A 56 -10.89 0.03 3.03
N PHE A 57 -11.79 0.66 3.79
CA PHE A 57 -13.19 0.22 3.84
C PHE A 57 -13.93 0.43 2.51
N ILE A 58 -13.68 1.54 1.82
CA ILE A 58 -14.22 1.78 0.48
C ILE A 58 -13.69 0.74 -0.51
N SER A 59 -12.41 0.38 -0.42
CA SER A 59 -11.76 -0.59 -1.31
C SER A 59 -12.33 -2.00 -1.14
N LEU A 60 -12.70 -2.41 0.07
CA LEU A 60 -13.38 -3.70 0.28
C LEU A 60 -14.65 -3.82 -0.57
N TYR A 61 -15.44 -2.75 -0.64
CA TYR A 61 -16.65 -2.71 -1.46
C TYR A 61 -16.34 -2.60 -2.96
N ALA A 62 -15.42 -1.69 -3.31
CA ALA A 62 -15.06 -1.40 -4.71
C ALA A 62 -14.42 -2.62 -5.40
N VAL A 63 -13.45 -3.27 -4.74
CA VAL A 63 -12.80 -4.49 -5.24
C VAL A 63 -13.80 -5.64 -5.33
N ASN A 64 -14.69 -5.80 -4.35
CA ASN A 64 -15.72 -6.84 -4.40
C ASN A 64 -16.63 -6.70 -5.63
N ILE A 65 -17.05 -5.48 -5.98
CA ILE A 65 -17.82 -5.21 -7.21
C ILE A 65 -16.98 -5.54 -8.44
N PHE A 66 -15.70 -5.15 -8.43
CA PHE A 66 -14.81 -5.32 -9.57
C PHE A 66 -14.57 -6.79 -9.90
N ILE A 67 -14.32 -7.63 -8.89
CA ILE A 67 -13.97 -9.05 -9.07
C ILE A 67 -15.18 -9.98 -9.12
N LYS A 68 -16.41 -9.47 -8.90
CA LYS A 68 -17.62 -10.28 -8.76
C LYS A 68 -17.81 -11.27 -9.90
N ASP A 69 -17.71 -10.79 -11.14
CA ASP A 69 -17.98 -11.56 -12.35
C ASP A 69 -16.70 -12.12 -13.00
N LEU A 70 -15.54 -11.99 -12.34
CA LEU A 70 -14.27 -12.51 -12.81
C LEU A 70 -14.01 -13.91 -12.26
N ASP A 71 -13.45 -14.80 -13.08
CA ASP A 71 -12.96 -16.11 -12.63
C ASP A 71 -11.77 -15.96 -11.69
N ASN A 72 -10.81 -15.09 -12.08
CA ASN A 72 -9.71 -14.73 -11.21
C ASN A 72 -10.16 -13.68 -10.18
N LYS A 73 -10.09 -14.02 -8.90
CA LYS A 73 -10.47 -13.13 -7.81
C LYS A 73 -9.34 -12.21 -7.33
N ASP A 74 -8.17 -12.33 -7.92
CA ASP A 74 -7.01 -11.47 -7.71
C ASP A 74 -6.44 -11.05 -9.09
N PRO A 75 -7.13 -10.14 -9.79
CA PRO A 75 -6.69 -9.67 -11.09
C PRO A 75 -5.60 -8.60 -10.93
N LYS A 76 -4.57 -8.67 -11.75
CA LYS A 76 -3.40 -7.76 -11.74
C LYS A 76 -3.73 -6.27 -11.92
N GLU A 77 -4.93 -5.98 -12.40
CA GLU A 77 -5.43 -4.63 -12.61
C GLU A 77 -5.86 -3.93 -11.32
N VAL A 78 -6.18 -4.71 -10.30
CA VAL A 78 -6.42 -4.18 -8.96
C VAL A 78 -5.06 -3.85 -8.35
N VAL A 79 -4.86 -2.60 -7.97
CA VAL A 79 -3.61 -2.07 -7.40
C VAL A 79 -3.89 -1.04 -6.30
N ILE A 80 -5.15 -0.95 -5.85
CA ILE A 80 -5.54 -0.12 -4.70
C ILE A 80 -5.04 -0.73 -3.38
N ASP A 81 -4.86 -2.03 -3.32
CA ASP A 81 -4.26 -2.80 -2.23
C ASP A 81 -2.81 -2.39 -1.99
N GLU A 82 -2.00 -2.26 -3.05
CA GLU A 82 -0.63 -1.76 -2.95
C GLU A 82 -0.58 -0.31 -2.47
N PHE A 83 -1.55 0.52 -2.89
CA PHE A 83 -1.66 1.87 -2.34
C PHE A 83 -1.88 1.84 -0.83
N ILE A 84 -2.80 1.02 -0.35
CA ILE A 84 -3.11 0.90 1.08
C ILE A 84 -1.90 0.34 1.84
N GLY A 85 -1.36 -0.79 1.39
CA GLY A 85 -0.25 -1.49 2.04
C GLY A 85 1.01 -0.63 2.14
N GLN A 86 1.40 0.03 1.04
CA GLN A 86 2.56 0.93 1.00
C GLN A 86 2.36 2.20 1.84
N SER A 87 1.13 2.69 1.97
CA SER A 87 0.84 3.90 2.76
C SER A 87 1.02 3.69 4.26
N ILE A 88 0.82 2.49 4.78
CA ILE A 88 0.92 2.19 6.21
C ILE A 88 2.31 2.50 6.78
N PRO A 89 3.41 1.88 6.28
CA PRO A 89 4.74 2.14 6.83
C PRO A 89 5.18 3.59 6.65
N ILE A 90 4.85 4.22 5.52
CA ILE A 90 5.24 5.60 5.26
C ILE A 90 4.53 6.56 6.23
N SER A 91 3.21 6.44 6.41
CA SER A 91 2.47 7.31 7.31
C SER A 91 2.90 7.13 8.78
N LEU A 92 3.13 5.89 9.22
CA LEU A 92 3.61 5.63 10.58
C LEU A 92 5.05 6.12 10.79
N TYR A 93 5.89 6.04 9.76
CA TYR A 93 7.23 6.60 9.81
C TYR A 93 7.20 8.13 9.99
N GLU A 94 6.34 8.84 9.26
CA GLU A 94 6.19 10.29 9.40
C GLU A 94 5.65 10.70 10.78
N ILE A 95 4.66 9.98 11.32
CA ILE A 95 4.15 10.20 12.68
C ILE A 95 5.28 10.03 13.72
N ALA A 96 6.13 9.01 13.55
CA ALA A 96 7.20 8.72 14.51
C ALA A 96 8.36 9.73 14.47
N HIS A 97 8.55 10.46 13.36
CA HIS A 97 9.72 11.33 13.18
C HIS A 97 9.40 12.84 13.18
N ASP A 98 8.12 13.23 13.14
CA ASP A 98 7.61 14.61 13.24
C ASP A 98 8.43 15.64 12.42
N GLY A 99 8.75 15.30 11.17
CA GLY A 99 9.48 16.20 10.25
C GLY A 99 10.94 16.50 10.62
N ALA A 100 11.51 15.82 11.62
CA ALA A 100 12.84 16.13 12.17
C ALA A 100 14.02 15.67 11.29
N LYS A 101 13.78 15.07 10.11
CA LYS A 101 14.85 14.51 9.26
C LYS A 101 15.15 15.36 8.04
N GLU A 102 16.43 15.33 7.63
CA GLU A 102 16.86 15.92 6.36
C GLU A 102 16.21 15.19 5.16
N THR A 103 15.93 15.92 4.09
CA THR A 103 15.28 15.39 2.88
C THR A 103 15.97 14.14 2.33
N ASN A 104 17.30 14.09 2.35
CA ASN A 104 18.06 12.92 1.87
C ASN A 104 17.81 11.67 2.73
N GLN A 105 17.68 11.84 4.04
CA GLN A 105 17.36 10.73 4.96
C GLN A 105 15.94 10.21 4.73
N VAL A 106 15.00 11.11 4.51
CA VAL A 106 13.61 10.77 4.19
C VAL A 106 13.53 9.99 2.89
N LEU A 107 14.15 10.47 1.82
CA LEU A 107 14.16 9.79 0.52
C LEU A 107 14.78 8.38 0.62
N THR A 108 15.87 8.24 1.37
CA THR A 108 16.50 6.94 1.61
C THR A 108 15.56 6.01 2.38
N SER A 109 14.90 6.51 3.43
CA SER A 109 13.94 5.74 4.22
C SER A 109 12.74 5.29 3.39
N TYR A 110 12.18 6.18 2.56
CA TYR A 110 11.07 5.86 1.66
C TYR A 110 11.46 4.80 0.62
N PHE A 111 12.66 4.92 0.06
CA PHE A 111 13.16 3.91 -0.88
C PHE A 111 13.32 2.54 -0.20
N ILE A 112 13.87 2.50 1.03
CA ILE A 112 13.98 1.26 1.81
C ILE A 112 12.60 0.68 2.09
N MET A 113 11.63 1.50 2.53
CA MET A 113 10.25 1.04 2.77
C MET A 113 9.59 0.50 1.52
N PHE A 114 9.79 1.15 0.37
CA PHE A 114 9.30 0.66 -0.92
C PHE A 114 9.89 -0.72 -1.25
N ILE A 115 11.19 -0.90 -1.14
CA ILE A 115 11.85 -2.19 -1.43
C ILE A 115 11.37 -3.29 -0.47
N LEU A 116 11.32 -3.00 0.84
CA LEU A 116 10.86 -3.96 1.84
C LEU A 116 9.40 -4.38 1.60
N PHE A 117 8.53 -3.41 1.30
CA PHE A 117 7.14 -3.71 0.98
C PHE A 117 7.04 -4.64 -0.22
N ARG A 118 7.74 -4.35 -1.32
CA ARG A 118 7.74 -5.22 -2.50
C ARG A 118 8.30 -6.62 -2.21
N ILE A 119 9.31 -6.73 -1.35
CA ILE A 119 9.85 -8.02 -0.91
C ILE A 119 8.77 -8.83 -0.19
N PHE A 120 8.09 -8.25 0.81
CA PHE A 120 7.09 -8.95 1.60
C PHE A 120 5.83 -9.30 0.80
N ASP A 121 5.41 -8.41 -0.09
CA ASP A 121 4.28 -8.64 -0.99
C ASP A 121 4.58 -9.75 -2.03
N ILE A 122 5.79 -9.80 -2.59
CA ILE A 122 6.14 -10.83 -3.59
C ILE A 122 6.43 -12.18 -2.94
N ILE A 123 7.21 -12.20 -1.85
CA ILE A 123 7.61 -13.45 -1.15
C ILE A 123 6.44 -14.03 -0.35
N LYS A 124 5.53 -13.18 0.10
CA LYS A 124 4.35 -13.53 0.89
C LYS A 124 4.67 -14.45 2.07
N PRO A 125 5.56 -14.04 3.02
CA PRO A 125 5.81 -14.85 4.22
C PRO A 125 4.52 -15.03 5.01
N TYR A 126 4.42 -16.08 5.85
CA TYR A 126 3.28 -16.22 6.76
C TYR A 126 3.28 -15.05 7.78
N PRO A 127 2.14 -14.34 8.02
CA PRO A 127 0.77 -14.64 7.61
C PRO A 127 0.30 -13.97 6.29
N VAL A 128 1.13 -13.23 5.52
CA VAL A 128 0.72 -12.66 4.23
C VAL A 128 0.15 -13.75 3.31
N SER A 129 0.88 -14.86 3.13
CA SER A 129 0.42 -16.00 2.33
C SER A 129 -0.85 -16.68 2.86
N TYR A 130 -1.19 -16.51 4.12
CA TYR A 130 -2.44 -17.03 4.69
C TYR A 130 -3.63 -16.28 4.14
N TYR A 131 -3.58 -14.94 4.07
CA TYR A 131 -4.64 -14.12 3.49
C TYR A 131 -4.78 -14.35 1.99
N ASP A 132 -3.68 -14.34 1.26
CA ASP A 132 -3.64 -14.60 -0.19
C ASP A 132 -4.25 -15.96 -0.57
N LYS A 133 -3.97 -17.02 0.19
CA LYS A 133 -4.41 -18.38 -0.15
C LYS A 133 -5.84 -18.71 0.33
N ASN A 134 -6.24 -18.23 1.49
CA ASN A 134 -7.48 -18.67 2.14
C ASN A 134 -8.68 -17.75 1.87
N PHE A 135 -8.44 -16.48 1.47
CA PHE A 135 -9.52 -15.53 1.23
C PHE A 135 -9.53 -15.11 -0.25
N LYS A 136 -10.29 -15.84 -1.08
CA LYS A 136 -10.46 -15.53 -2.50
C LYS A 136 -11.60 -14.51 -2.72
N ASN A 137 -11.48 -13.36 -2.08
CA ASN A 137 -12.43 -12.25 -2.12
C ASN A 137 -11.69 -10.91 -1.92
N SER A 138 -12.41 -9.80 -1.95
CA SER A 138 -11.84 -8.45 -1.77
C SER A 138 -11.06 -8.27 -0.45
N PHE A 139 -11.48 -8.97 0.61
CA PHE A 139 -10.78 -8.92 1.88
C PHE A 139 -9.39 -9.56 1.79
N GLY A 140 -9.26 -10.72 1.15
CA GLY A 140 -7.96 -11.38 0.96
C GLY A 140 -7.02 -10.55 0.11
N VAL A 141 -7.51 -10.02 -1.02
CA VAL A 141 -6.75 -9.18 -1.95
C VAL A 141 -6.16 -7.94 -1.28
N ILE A 142 -6.88 -7.33 -0.32
CA ILE A 142 -6.39 -6.11 0.34
C ILE A 142 -5.56 -6.46 1.59
N MET A 143 -5.95 -7.52 2.31
CA MET A 143 -5.31 -7.84 3.60
C MET A 143 -3.90 -8.38 3.47
N ASP A 144 -3.55 -9.07 2.39
CA ASP A 144 -2.17 -9.53 2.20
C ASP A 144 -1.22 -8.35 2.07
N ASP A 145 -1.58 -7.29 1.36
CA ASP A 145 -0.79 -6.06 1.25
C ASP A 145 -0.76 -5.24 2.55
N VAL A 146 -1.89 -5.17 3.28
CA VAL A 146 -1.92 -4.57 4.62
C VAL A 146 -0.92 -5.27 5.55
N VAL A 147 -0.91 -6.60 5.54
CA VAL A 147 0.02 -7.38 6.38
C VAL A 147 1.46 -7.23 5.89
N ALA A 148 1.70 -7.16 4.58
CA ALA A 148 3.03 -6.85 4.03
C ALA A 148 3.52 -5.47 4.49
N GLY A 149 2.65 -4.46 4.50
CA GLY A 149 2.94 -3.13 5.06
C GLY A 149 3.27 -3.15 6.55
N LEU A 150 2.52 -3.93 7.34
CA LEU A 150 2.82 -4.12 8.77
C LEU A 150 4.15 -4.84 9.02
N TYR A 151 4.57 -5.74 8.13
CA TYR A 151 5.92 -6.32 8.19
C TYR A 151 7.02 -5.27 8.02
N VAL A 152 6.83 -4.32 7.09
CA VAL A 152 7.78 -3.20 6.94
C VAL A 152 7.85 -2.40 8.23
N VAL A 153 6.71 -2.09 8.85
CA VAL A 153 6.68 -1.38 10.15
C VAL A 153 7.44 -2.17 11.21
N ALA A 154 7.21 -3.48 11.32
CA ALA A 154 7.90 -4.33 12.29
C ALA A 154 9.43 -4.33 12.09
N VAL A 155 9.91 -4.37 10.84
CA VAL A 155 11.34 -4.27 10.53
C VAL A 155 11.91 -2.92 10.92
N LEU A 156 11.20 -1.81 10.65
CA LEU A 156 11.65 -0.48 11.02
C LEU A 156 11.70 -0.29 12.55
N VAL A 157 10.69 -0.76 13.28
CA VAL A 157 10.68 -0.73 14.74
C VAL A 157 11.84 -1.56 15.31
N LEU A 158 12.05 -2.77 14.80
CA LEU A 158 13.18 -3.60 15.22
C LEU A 158 14.53 -2.91 14.98
N TYR A 159 14.70 -2.30 13.81
CA TYR A 159 15.90 -1.54 13.48
C TYR A 159 16.11 -0.37 14.47
N MET A 160 15.06 0.39 14.79
CA MET A 160 15.15 1.49 15.76
C MET A 160 15.57 1.00 17.15
N VAL A 161 14.97 -0.09 17.63
CA VAL A 161 15.30 -0.67 18.95
C VAL A 161 16.74 -1.18 19.02
N LEU A 162 17.25 -1.77 17.92
CA LEU A 162 18.62 -2.31 17.90
C LEU A 162 19.70 -1.23 17.65
N SER A 163 19.32 -0.06 17.15
CA SER A 163 20.26 1.04 16.85
C SER A 163 20.37 2.07 17.98
N THR A 164 19.58 1.92 19.04
CA THR A 164 19.62 2.72 20.27
C THR A 164 20.57 2.10 21.28
#